data_bc51ade51b0fffd63f1bfeb1c47e2543
#
_entry.id   bc51ade51b0fffd63f1bfeb1c47e2543
#
_cell.length_a   1.000
_cell.length_b   1.000
_cell.length_c   1.000
_cell.angle_alpha   90.00
_cell.angle_beta   90.00
_cell.angle_gamma   90.00
#
_symmetry.space_group_name_H-M   'P 1'
#
loop_
_entity.id
_entity.type
_entity.pdbx_description
1 polymer ?
#
loop_
_entity_poly.entity_id
_entity_poly.type
_entity_poly.pdbx_seq_one_letter_code
_entity_poly.pdbx_strand_id
1 'polypeptide(L)'
;MAHNLIARARKDTVPITVIAADKVEAWSRTLSKAKRDWLTGAGFTGNAGASALIPADKGGVEQVIFVTDDTTDMWSWSHLATQLPVGSYKLAGRLLKAMVQDAAQGWGLSAYEFTRYRKARVNCPELVWPANADRAHCMAMLDAIVLVRDLINTPAEDLGPSELANEVRKVGRKFKAKVQVTAGDALLKANYPMIHTVGRAADDAPRLVDLRWGT
;
A
#
# COMPACT_ATOMS: atom_id res chain seq x y z
N MET A 1 -10.44 -0.68 -5.00
CA MET A 1 -9.64 0.55 -5.16
C MET A 1 -8.52 0.30 -6.15
N ALA A 2 -8.15 1.32 -6.94
CA ALA A 2 -6.91 1.26 -7.70
C ALA A 2 -5.75 1.46 -6.71
N HIS A 3 -4.81 0.52 -6.64
CA HIS A 3 -3.61 0.62 -5.80
C HIS A 3 -2.48 1.37 -6.51
N ASN A 4 -2.79 2.17 -7.54
CA ASN A 4 -1.83 2.85 -8.41
C ASN A 4 -0.76 1.93 -9.01
N LEU A 5 -1.15 0.65 -9.21
CA LEU A 5 -0.35 -0.38 -9.88
C LEU A 5 -0.95 -0.68 -11.26
N ILE A 6 -0.24 -0.33 -12.32
CA ILE A 6 -0.74 -0.43 -13.70
C ILE A 6 -0.12 -1.61 -14.45
N ALA A 7 -0.91 -2.19 -15.36
CA ALA A 7 -0.49 -3.42 -16.05
C ALA A 7 0.61 -3.19 -17.11
N ARG A 8 0.66 -2.00 -17.71
CA ARG A 8 1.55 -1.69 -18.84
C ARG A 8 2.16 -0.30 -18.71
N ALA A 9 3.42 -0.19 -19.12
CA ALA A 9 4.09 1.10 -19.25
C ALA A 9 3.38 2.00 -20.28
N ARG A 10 3.39 3.31 -20.01
CA ARG A 10 2.99 4.35 -20.95
C ARG A 10 4.22 4.88 -21.71
N LYS A 11 4.01 5.68 -22.73
CA LYS A 11 5.10 6.26 -23.56
C LYS A 11 6.06 7.11 -22.74
N ASP A 12 5.56 7.77 -21.74
CA ASP A 12 6.25 8.70 -20.82
C ASP A 12 6.62 8.06 -19.47
N THR A 13 6.61 6.71 -19.39
CA THR A 13 6.95 6.00 -18.15
C THR A 13 8.42 6.20 -17.78
N VAL A 14 8.65 6.77 -16.61
CA VAL A 14 9.97 7.10 -16.06
C VAL A 14 10.58 5.88 -15.36
N PRO A 15 11.83 5.50 -15.67
CA PRO A 15 12.51 4.42 -14.96
C PRO A 15 12.95 4.85 -13.55
N ILE A 16 12.79 3.96 -12.58
CA ILE A 16 13.37 4.06 -11.23
C ILE A 16 14.60 3.17 -11.20
N THR A 17 15.78 3.78 -11.14
CA THR A 17 17.04 3.08 -10.99
C THR A 17 17.34 2.93 -9.50
N VAL A 18 17.49 1.67 -9.08
CA VAL A 18 17.80 1.33 -7.68
C VAL A 18 19.28 1.15 -7.53
N ILE A 19 19.89 1.80 -6.54
CA ILE A 19 21.33 1.80 -6.30
C ILE A 19 21.58 1.45 -4.84
N ALA A 20 22.44 0.47 -4.59
CA ALA A 20 22.86 0.17 -3.23
C ALA A 20 23.70 1.33 -2.66
N ALA A 21 23.53 1.66 -1.39
CA ALA A 21 24.18 2.83 -0.76
C ALA A 21 25.70 2.80 -0.90
N ASP A 22 26.33 1.63 -0.78
CA ASP A 22 27.77 1.42 -0.97
C ASP A 22 28.26 1.64 -2.41
N LYS A 23 27.34 1.69 -3.39
CA LYS A 23 27.64 1.86 -4.82
C LYS A 23 27.33 3.26 -5.35
N VAL A 24 26.73 4.12 -4.55
CA VAL A 24 26.30 5.47 -4.98
C VAL A 24 27.47 6.29 -5.49
N GLU A 25 28.61 6.27 -4.81
CA GLU A 25 29.81 7.03 -5.21
C GLU A 25 30.35 6.57 -6.58
N ALA A 26 30.50 5.25 -6.75
CA ALA A 26 30.96 4.67 -8.02
C ALA A 26 29.99 4.98 -9.17
N TRP A 27 28.70 4.86 -8.92
CA TRP A 27 27.66 5.21 -9.89
C TRP A 27 27.70 6.71 -10.25
N SER A 28 27.82 7.60 -9.26
CA SER A 28 27.83 9.05 -9.51
C SER A 28 28.97 9.48 -10.43
N ARG A 29 30.12 8.80 -10.37
CA ARG A 29 31.26 9.04 -11.27
C ARG A 29 30.97 8.74 -12.74
N THR A 30 29.95 7.89 -13.02
CA THR A 30 29.52 7.58 -14.41
C THR A 30 28.66 8.67 -15.03
N LEU A 31 28.15 9.60 -14.21
CA LEU A 31 27.30 10.68 -14.68
C LEU A 31 28.11 11.83 -15.30
N SER A 32 27.47 12.59 -16.17
CA SER A 32 28.02 13.87 -16.65
C SER A 32 28.21 14.86 -15.50
N LYS A 33 29.10 15.82 -15.67
CA LYS A 33 29.32 16.88 -14.68
C LYS A 33 28.01 17.60 -14.32
N ALA A 34 27.21 17.96 -15.34
CA ALA A 34 25.95 18.64 -15.14
C ALA A 34 24.97 17.86 -14.25
N LYS A 35 24.85 16.53 -14.44
CA LYS A 35 23.99 15.68 -13.60
C LYS A 35 24.52 15.56 -12.16
N ARG A 36 25.83 15.51 -11.97
CA ARG A 36 26.43 15.53 -10.61
C ARG A 36 26.17 16.85 -9.89
N ASP A 37 26.38 17.97 -10.59
CA ASP A 37 26.15 19.30 -10.05
C ASP A 37 24.66 19.47 -9.68
N TRP A 38 23.75 18.93 -10.51
CA TRP A 38 22.31 18.89 -10.23
C TRP A 38 22.01 18.11 -8.95
N LEU A 39 22.54 16.90 -8.80
CA LEU A 39 22.33 16.07 -7.60
C LEU A 39 22.81 16.78 -6.34
N THR A 40 23.99 17.41 -6.42
CA THR A 40 24.55 18.20 -5.31
C THR A 40 23.65 19.38 -4.97
N GLY A 41 23.20 20.14 -5.98
CA GLY A 41 22.30 21.28 -5.80
C GLY A 41 20.92 20.89 -5.27
N ALA A 42 20.45 19.69 -5.62
CA ALA A 42 19.19 19.11 -5.10
C ALA A 42 19.33 18.51 -3.68
N GLY A 43 20.50 18.56 -3.07
CA GLY A 43 20.73 18.02 -1.72
C GLY A 43 20.71 16.49 -1.65
N PHE A 44 21.03 15.79 -2.75
CA PHE A 44 21.07 14.33 -2.75
C PHE A 44 22.21 13.80 -1.88
N THR A 45 21.85 13.09 -0.82
CA THR A 45 22.82 12.60 0.18
C THR A 45 23.44 11.25 -0.17
N GLY A 46 22.78 10.46 -1.01
CA GLY A 46 23.21 9.10 -1.32
C GLY A 46 23.02 8.07 -0.21
N ASN A 47 22.38 8.44 0.89
CA ASN A 47 22.05 7.51 1.98
C ASN A 47 20.86 6.63 1.60
N ALA A 48 20.71 5.49 2.27
CA ALA A 48 19.53 4.63 2.11
C ALA A 48 18.22 5.41 2.30
N GLY A 49 17.24 5.15 1.46
CA GLY A 49 15.98 5.88 1.40
C GLY A 49 16.05 7.22 0.65
N ALA A 50 17.24 7.73 0.32
CA ALA A 50 17.34 8.93 -0.50
C ALA A 50 16.86 8.69 -1.92
N SER A 51 16.19 9.69 -2.49
CA SER A 51 15.78 9.69 -3.88
C SER A 51 16.14 10.98 -4.59
N ALA A 52 16.30 10.92 -5.90
CA ALA A 52 16.53 12.09 -6.73
C ALA A 52 15.88 11.93 -8.10
N LEU A 53 15.43 13.05 -8.65
CA LEU A 53 14.92 13.15 -10.01
C LEU A 53 16.06 13.66 -10.92
N ILE A 54 16.40 12.90 -11.93
CA ILE A 54 17.36 13.33 -12.95
C ILE A 54 16.59 13.99 -14.09
N PRO A 55 16.86 15.27 -14.41
CA PRO A 55 16.17 15.96 -15.48
C PRO A 55 16.58 15.40 -16.86
N ALA A 56 15.64 15.40 -17.78
CA ALA A 56 15.92 15.16 -19.18
C ALA A 56 16.40 16.46 -19.88
N ASP A 57 17.25 16.32 -20.90
CA ASP A 57 17.79 17.47 -21.64
C ASP A 57 16.73 18.37 -22.25
N LYS A 58 15.57 17.81 -22.61
CA LYS A 58 14.43 18.54 -23.23
C LYS A 58 13.32 18.90 -22.24
N GLY A 59 13.60 18.85 -20.95
CA GLY A 59 12.63 19.05 -19.87
C GLY A 59 11.92 17.74 -19.43
N GLY A 60 11.33 17.80 -18.24
CA GLY A 60 10.75 16.64 -17.58
C GLY A 60 11.78 15.80 -16.81
N VAL A 61 11.41 14.56 -16.45
CA VAL A 61 12.22 13.63 -15.68
C VAL A 61 12.72 12.50 -16.58
N GLU A 62 14.04 12.34 -16.66
CA GLU A 62 14.67 11.24 -17.41
C GLU A 62 14.59 9.93 -16.63
N GLN A 63 14.92 9.99 -15.33
CA GLN A 63 14.88 8.85 -14.42
C GLN A 63 14.76 9.29 -12.97
N VAL A 64 14.29 8.38 -12.13
CA VAL A 64 14.35 8.49 -10.67
C VAL A 64 15.49 7.62 -10.18
N ILE A 65 16.28 8.14 -9.25
CA ILE A 65 17.25 7.37 -8.48
C ILE A 65 16.65 7.07 -7.12
N PHE A 66 16.79 5.85 -6.66
CA PHE A 66 16.41 5.44 -5.32
C PHE A 66 17.52 4.62 -4.69
N VAL A 67 17.98 5.05 -3.53
CA VAL A 67 19.09 4.39 -2.81
C VAL A 67 18.53 3.40 -1.80
N THR A 68 19.11 2.21 -1.79
CA THR A 68 18.69 1.11 -0.92
C THR A 68 19.86 0.51 -0.15
N ASP A 69 19.56 -0.13 0.97
CA ASP A 69 20.47 -0.99 1.74
C ASP A 69 19.68 -2.14 2.38
N ASP A 70 20.28 -2.85 3.33
CA ASP A 70 19.68 -3.97 4.03
C ASP A 70 18.49 -3.57 4.95
N THR A 71 18.32 -2.28 5.23
CA THR A 71 17.21 -1.75 6.03
C THR A 71 16.02 -1.30 5.18
N THR A 72 16.17 -1.31 3.85
CA THR A 72 15.13 -0.89 2.91
C THR A 72 13.97 -1.90 2.91
N ASP A 73 12.80 -1.44 3.26
CA ASP A 73 11.57 -2.21 3.38
C ASP A 73 10.42 -1.63 2.53
N MET A 74 9.23 -2.21 2.64
CA MET A 74 8.06 -1.72 1.90
C MET A 74 7.67 -0.27 2.27
N TRP A 75 7.99 0.22 3.47
CA TRP A 75 7.67 1.59 3.88
C TRP A 75 8.58 2.60 3.19
N SER A 76 9.84 2.25 2.95
CA SER A 76 10.77 3.03 2.16
C SER A 76 10.23 3.26 0.73
N TRP A 77 9.65 2.23 0.11
CA TRP A 77 8.99 2.32 -1.19
C TRP A 77 7.69 3.12 -1.14
N SER A 78 6.92 2.98 -0.06
CA SER A 78 5.71 3.79 0.15
C SER A 78 6.07 5.27 0.27
N HIS A 79 7.14 5.60 0.98
CA HIS A 79 7.64 6.97 1.12
C HIS A 79 8.10 7.53 -0.24
N LEU A 80 8.90 6.79 -0.99
CA LEU A 80 9.30 7.16 -2.34
C LEU A 80 8.07 7.53 -3.20
N ALA A 81 7.06 6.67 -3.23
CA ALA A 81 5.85 6.90 -4.03
C ALA A 81 5.13 8.21 -3.69
N THR A 82 5.18 8.63 -2.41
CA THR A 82 4.54 9.90 -1.98
C THR A 82 5.33 11.15 -2.35
N GLN A 83 6.61 11.02 -2.63
CA GLN A 83 7.49 12.14 -2.99
C GLN A 83 7.56 12.40 -4.50
N LEU A 84 7.16 11.41 -5.31
CA LEU A 84 7.28 11.54 -6.76
C LEU A 84 6.17 12.40 -7.36
N PRO A 85 6.47 13.16 -8.42
CA PRO A 85 5.46 13.83 -9.23
C PRO A 85 4.44 12.86 -9.81
N VAL A 86 3.26 13.38 -10.13
CA VAL A 86 2.27 12.62 -10.91
C VAL A 86 2.89 12.12 -12.20
N GLY A 87 2.76 10.83 -12.45
CA GLY A 87 3.34 10.18 -13.62
C GLY A 87 3.31 8.67 -13.53
N SER A 88 3.81 8.02 -14.56
CA SER A 88 3.96 6.57 -14.64
C SER A 88 5.43 6.20 -14.42
N TYR A 89 5.67 5.23 -13.58
CA TYR A 89 7.01 4.78 -13.18
C TYR A 89 7.20 3.29 -13.39
N LYS A 90 8.44 2.83 -13.61
CA LYS A 90 8.78 1.42 -13.68
C LYS A 90 10.13 1.15 -13.01
N LEU A 91 10.28 0.04 -12.33
CA LEU A 91 11.58 -0.38 -11.83
C LEU A 91 12.50 -0.72 -13.00
N ALA A 92 13.73 -0.22 -12.97
CA ALA A 92 14.75 -0.48 -13.96
C ALA A 92 15.72 -1.57 -13.45
N GLY A 93 16.22 -2.38 -14.38
CA GLY A 93 17.18 -3.44 -14.08
C GLY A 93 16.56 -4.69 -13.44
N ARG A 94 17.44 -5.62 -13.05
CA ARG A 94 17.06 -6.87 -12.37
C ARG A 94 17.25 -6.71 -10.87
N LEU A 95 16.15 -6.75 -10.13
CA LEU A 95 16.13 -6.61 -8.68
C LEU A 95 15.85 -7.96 -8.00
N LEU A 96 16.19 -8.07 -6.72
CA LEU A 96 15.85 -9.22 -5.89
C LEU A 96 14.33 -9.35 -5.75
N LYS A 97 13.83 -10.59 -5.68
CA LYS A 97 12.39 -10.85 -5.59
C LYS A 97 11.74 -10.19 -4.36
N ALA A 98 12.42 -10.19 -3.22
CA ALA A 98 11.94 -9.53 -2.00
C ALA A 98 11.75 -8.02 -2.26
N MET A 99 12.77 -7.35 -2.79
CA MET A 99 12.73 -5.91 -3.09
C MET A 99 11.62 -5.55 -4.09
N VAL A 100 11.42 -6.39 -5.11
CA VAL A 100 10.33 -6.23 -6.09
C VAL A 100 8.97 -6.33 -5.42
N GLN A 101 8.80 -7.25 -4.46
CA GLN A 101 7.58 -7.44 -3.71
C GLN A 101 7.30 -6.25 -2.79
N ASP A 102 8.34 -5.79 -2.05
CA ASP A 102 8.25 -4.63 -1.17
C ASP A 102 7.90 -3.34 -1.95
N ALA A 103 8.50 -3.17 -3.13
CA ALA A 103 8.18 -2.04 -4.01
C ALA A 103 6.71 -2.03 -4.42
N ALA A 104 6.16 -3.18 -4.85
CA ALA A 104 4.76 -3.28 -5.24
C ALA A 104 3.80 -3.06 -4.05
N GLN A 105 4.11 -3.66 -2.89
CA GLN A 105 3.29 -3.49 -1.68
C GLN A 105 3.36 -2.07 -1.15
N GLY A 106 4.54 -1.51 -1.00
CA GLY A 106 4.75 -0.14 -0.50
C GLY A 106 4.07 0.89 -1.39
N TRP A 107 4.21 0.75 -2.71
CA TRP A 107 3.52 1.62 -3.66
C TRP A 107 2.00 1.52 -3.53
N GLY A 108 1.48 0.30 -3.48
CA GLY A 108 0.05 0.06 -3.31
C GLY A 108 -0.51 0.63 -2.00
N LEU A 109 0.27 0.56 -0.91
CA LEU A 109 -0.12 1.14 0.39
C LEU A 109 -0.08 2.66 0.40
N SER A 110 0.82 3.30 -0.36
CA SER A 110 0.88 4.77 -0.49
C SER A 110 -0.35 5.35 -1.19
N ALA A 111 -1.02 4.54 -2.01
CA ALA A 111 -2.23 4.91 -2.73
C ALA A 111 -3.49 4.87 -1.87
N TYR A 112 -3.41 4.37 -0.63
CA TYR A 112 -4.57 4.28 0.24
C TYR A 112 -5.11 5.66 0.60
N GLU A 113 -6.39 5.81 0.42
CA GLU A 113 -7.16 6.98 0.81
C GLU A 113 -8.54 6.57 1.29
N PHE A 114 -8.94 7.03 2.47
CA PHE A 114 -10.29 6.81 2.96
C PHE A 114 -11.25 7.80 2.30
N THR A 115 -12.10 7.28 1.41
CA THR A 115 -12.93 8.10 0.52
C THR A 115 -14.42 8.06 0.81
N ARG A 116 -14.82 7.42 1.93
CA ARG A 116 -16.25 7.28 2.28
C ARG A 116 -16.97 8.63 2.42
N TYR A 117 -16.27 9.65 2.93
CA TYR A 117 -16.84 10.98 3.19
C TYR A 117 -16.20 12.10 2.36
N ARG A 118 -15.27 11.77 1.48
CA ARG A 118 -14.59 12.75 0.64
C ARG A 118 -14.26 12.17 -0.74
N LYS A 119 -14.06 13.05 -1.71
CA LYS A 119 -13.60 12.64 -3.04
C LYS A 119 -12.15 12.14 -2.98
N ALA A 120 -11.87 11.08 -3.75
CA ALA A 120 -10.51 10.61 -3.93
C ALA A 120 -9.63 11.65 -4.62
N ARG A 121 -8.33 11.62 -4.32
CA ARG A 121 -7.34 12.38 -5.09
C ARG A 121 -7.32 11.86 -6.53
N VAL A 122 -7.23 12.80 -7.44
CA VAL A 122 -7.06 12.52 -8.86
C VAL A 122 -5.58 12.74 -9.19
N ASN A 123 -5.03 11.92 -10.06
CA ASN A 123 -3.64 12.02 -10.52
C ASN A 123 -2.60 11.75 -9.39
N CYS A 124 -2.37 10.50 -9.12
CA CYS A 124 -1.29 10.03 -8.24
C CYS A 124 -0.19 9.34 -9.06
N PRO A 125 1.03 9.23 -8.53
CA PRO A 125 2.08 8.43 -9.15
C PRO A 125 1.63 6.97 -9.32
N GLU A 126 1.88 6.39 -10.50
CA GLU A 126 1.51 5.00 -10.82
C GLU A 126 2.76 4.18 -11.06
N LEU A 127 2.82 2.97 -10.52
CA LEU A 127 3.91 2.02 -10.79
C LEU A 127 3.44 0.93 -11.75
N VAL A 128 4.19 0.72 -12.81
CA VAL A 128 4.04 -0.48 -13.63
C VAL A 128 4.36 -1.70 -12.78
N TRP A 129 3.48 -2.71 -12.80
CA TRP A 129 3.72 -3.93 -12.05
C TRP A 129 5.15 -4.43 -12.26
N PRO A 130 5.97 -4.50 -11.20
CA PRO A 130 7.33 -4.98 -11.34
C PRO A 130 7.35 -6.42 -11.87
N ALA A 131 8.29 -6.71 -12.75
CA ALA A 131 8.51 -8.07 -13.22
C ALA A 131 8.85 -8.98 -12.03
N ASN A 132 8.32 -10.21 -12.05
CA ASN A 132 8.49 -11.23 -11.00
C ASN A 132 7.83 -10.91 -9.63
N ALA A 133 7.02 -9.86 -9.51
CA ALA A 133 6.17 -9.67 -8.32
C ALA A 133 5.10 -10.77 -8.27
N ASP A 134 4.87 -11.32 -7.09
CA ASP A 134 3.70 -12.15 -6.82
C ASP A 134 2.47 -11.25 -6.69
N ARG A 135 1.81 -11.00 -7.82
CA ARG A 135 0.66 -10.09 -7.90
C ARG A 135 -0.52 -10.58 -7.05
N ALA A 136 -0.76 -11.89 -7.02
CA ALA A 136 -1.89 -12.45 -6.28
C ALA A 136 -1.70 -12.23 -4.78
N HIS A 137 -0.52 -12.54 -4.27
CA HIS A 137 -0.17 -12.31 -2.87
C HIS A 137 -0.19 -10.81 -2.54
N CYS A 138 0.44 -9.97 -3.38
CA CYS A 138 0.47 -8.52 -3.18
C CYS A 138 -0.95 -7.93 -3.11
N MET A 139 -1.82 -8.28 -4.05
CA MET A 139 -3.21 -7.80 -4.06
C MET A 139 -4.01 -8.28 -2.85
N ALA A 140 -3.82 -9.55 -2.44
CA ALA A 140 -4.48 -10.08 -1.25
C ALA A 140 -4.08 -9.30 0.03
N MET A 141 -2.79 -8.99 0.18
CA MET A 141 -2.28 -8.20 1.29
C MET A 141 -2.79 -6.75 1.26
N LEU A 142 -2.76 -6.10 0.09
CA LEU A 142 -3.25 -4.74 -0.08
C LEU A 142 -4.75 -4.65 0.23
N ASP A 143 -5.56 -5.55 -0.33
CA ASP A 143 -7.01 -5.61 -0.08
C ASP A 143 -7.31 -5.81 1.42
N ALA A 144 -6.56 -6.68 2.10
CA ALA A 144 -6.75 -6.93 3.52
C ALA A 144 -6.40 -5.71 4.39
N ILE A 145 -5.26 -5.05 4.10
CA ILE A 145 -4.84 -3.85 4.82
C ILE A 145 -5.80 -2.69 4.57
N VAL A 146 -6.26 -2.50 3.34
CA VAL A 146 -7.24 -1.48 2.99
C VAL A 146 -8.56 -1.73 3.73
N LEU A 147 -9.05 -2.97 3.75
CA LEU A 147 -10.26 -3.31 4.51
C LEU A 147 -10.12 -2.94 6.00
N VAL A 148 -9.01 -3.31 6.63
CA VAL A 148 -8.78 -2.98 8.05
C VAL A 148 -8.72 -1.47 8.26
N ARG A 149 -8.01 -0.73 7.39
CA ARG A 149 -7.93 0.73 7.48
C ARG A 149 -9.29 1.39 7.28
N ASP A 150 -10.10 0.90 6.35
CA ASP A 150 -11.45 1.41 6.12
C ASP A 150 -12.35 1.18 7.35
N LEU A 151 -12.27 0.01 7.97
CA LEU A 151 -13.01 -0.29 9.21
C LEU A 151 -12.57 0.63 10.36
N ILE A 152 -11.26 0.83 10.56
CA ILE A 152 -10.73 1.70 11.62
C ILE A 152 -11.11 3.17 11.37
N ASN A 153 -11.09 3.62 10.13
CA ASN A 153 -11.39 5.01 9.77
C ASN A 153 -12.89 5.33 9.72
N THR A 154 -13.75 4.31 9.73
CA THR A 154 -15.20 4.50 9.74
C THR A 154 -15.66 4.85 11.16
N PRO A 155 -16.33 6.00 11.38
CA PRO A 155 -16.86 6.38 12.69
C PRO A 155 -17.84 5.35 13.23
N ALA A 156 -17.96 5.29 14.57
CA ALA A 156 -18.84 4.35 15.27
C ALA A 156 -20.32 4.49 14.86
N GLU A 157 -20.75 5.68 14.45
CA GLU A 157 -22.10 5.94 13.94
C GLU A 157 -22.41 5.11 12.66
N ASP A 158 -21.39 4.92 11.82
CA ASP A 158 -21.49 4.18 10.56
C ASP A 158 -20.88 2.77 10.60
N LEU A 159 -20.32 2.37 11.74
CA LEU A 159 -19.72 1.05 11.96
C LEU A 159 -20.04 0.56 13.37
N GLY A 160 -21.30 0.25 13.60
CA GLY A 160 -21.76 -0.42 14.81
C GLY A 160 -21.57 -1.94 14.74
N PRO A 161 -22.06 -2.68 15.76
CA PRO A 161 -21.99 -4.13 15.81
C PRO A 161 -22.60 -4.84 14.59
N SER A 162 -23.71 -4.32 14.04
CA SER A 162 -24.35 -4.91 12.85
C SER A 162 -23.54 -4.71 11.58
N GLU A 163 -22.98 -3.51 11.38
CA GLU A 163 -22.15 -3.19 10.23
C GLU A 163 -20.87 -4.02 10.24
N LEU A 164 -20.18 -4.11 11.40
CA LEU A 164 -18.98 -4.93 11.53
C LEU A 164 -19.28 -6.41 11.23
N ALA A 165 -20.38 -6.97 11.77
CA ALA A 165 -20.79 -8.33 11.47
C ALA A 165 -21.08 -8.53 9.97
N ASN A 166 -21.65 -7.52 9.29
CA ASN A 166 -21.90 -7.58 7.86
C ASN A 166 -20.59 -7.56 7.04
N GLU A 167 -19.57 -6.79 7.46
CA GLU A 167 -18.25 -6.83 6.81
C GLU A 167 -17.61 -8.22 6.96
N VAL A 168 -17.68 -8.85 8.15
CA VAL A 168 -17.22 -10.24 8.34
C VAL A 168 -17.97 -11.21 7.43
N ARG A 169 -19.29 -11.05 7.27
CA ARG A 169 -20.07 -11.87 6.32
C ARG A 169 -19.64 -11.68 4.86
N LYS A 170 -19.27 -10.44 4.46
CA LYS A 170 -18.75 -10.17 3.10
C LYS A 170 -17.43 -10.91 2.88
N VAL A 171 -16.50 -10.84 3.85
CA VAL A 171 -15.25 -11.60 3.81
C VAL A 171 -15.52 -13.10 3.76
N GLY A 172 -16.42 -13.59 4.62
CA GLY A 172 -16.78 -15.01 4.63
C GLY A 172 -17.32 -15.49 3.27
N ARG A 173 -18.18 -14.72 2.62
CA ARG A 173 -18.68 -15.05 1.27
C ARG A 173 -17.56 -15.04 0.23
N LYS A 174 -16.66 -14.01 0.26
CA LYS A 174 -15.53 -13.91 -0.68
C LYS A 174 -14.62 -15.14 -0.64
N PHE A 175 -14.37 -15.67 0.56
CA PHE A 175 -13.46 -16.79 0.79
C PHE A 175 -14.15 -18.14 1.08
N LYS A 176 -15.47 -18.23 0.91
CA LYS A 176 -16.27 -19.45 1.18
C LYS A 176 -16.11 -19.96 2.62
N ALA A 177 -15.93 -19.04 3.57
CA ALA A 177 -15.86 -19.35 4.99
C ALA A 177 -17.29 -19.54 5.57
N LYS A 178 -17.39 -20.34 6.62
CA LYS A 178 -18.61 -20.45 7.43
C LYS A 178 -18.65 -19.28 8.40
N VAL A 179 -19.74 -18.52 8.41
CA VAL A 179 -19.93 -17.38 9.32
C VAL A 179 -21.21 -17.60 10.10
N GLN A 180 -21.11 -17.63 11.42
CA GLN A 180 -22.24 -17.68 12.35
C GLN A 180 -22.27 -16.40 13.17
N VAL A 181 -23.48 -15.85 13.35
CA VAL A 181 -23.70 -14.65 14.18
C VAL A 181 -24.73 -14.97 15.23
N THR A 182 -24.38 -14.77 16.50
CA THR A 182 -25.27 -14.85 17.65
C THR A 182 -25.46 -13.44 18.19
N ALA A 183 -26.70 -12.94 18.25
CA ALA A 183 -26.99 -11.55 18.58
C ALA A 183 -28.09 -11.41 19.63
N GLY A 184 -28.04 -10.31 20.41
CA GLY A 184 -29.06 -9.95 21.40
C GLY A 184 -29.28 -11.08 22.42
N ASP A 185 -30.55 -11.37 22.75
CA ASP A 185 -30.91 -12.39 23.74
C ASP A 185 -30.49 -13.83 23.39
N ALA A 186 -30.16 -14.08 22.10
CA ALA A 186 -29.60 -15.37 21.72
C ALA A 186 -28.20 -15.61 22.35
N LEU A 187 -27.49 -14.55 22.70
CA LEU A 187 -26.22 -14.64 23.44
C LEU A 187 -26.42 -15.24 24.85
N LEU A 188 -27.51 -14.88 25.53
CA LEU A 188 -27.83 -15.46 26.86
C LEU A 188 -28.13 -16.96 26.74
N LYS A 189 -28.92 -17.35 25.73
CA LYS A 189 -29.25 -18.75 25.45
C LYS A 189 -28.00 -19.57 25.07
N ALA A 190 -27.04 -18.95 24.42
CA ALA A 190 -25.76 -19.55 24.03
C ALA A 190 -24.68 -19.48 25.11
N ASN A 191 -25.03 -19.05 26.33
CA ASN A 191 -24.13 -18.89 27.46
C ASN A 191 -22.98 -17.87 27.26
N TYR A 192 -23.30 -16.73 26.60
CA TYR A 192 -22.42 -15.57 26.46
C TYR A 192 -22.98 -14.32 27.21
N PRO A 193 -23.28 -14.40 28.54
CA PRO A 193 -23.92 -13.30 29.26
C PRO A 193 -23.05 -12.06 29.34
N MET A 194 -21.73 -12.19 29.37
CA MET A 194 -20.81 -11.02 29.45
C MET A 194 -20.88 -10.18 28.17
N ILE A 195 -20.92 -10.81 27.01
CA ILE A 195 -21.05 -10.10 25.72
C ILE A 195 -22.40 -9.35 25.69
N HIS A 196 -23.48 -10.02 26.08
CA HIS A 196 -24.79 -9.41 26.17
C HIS A 196 -24.78 -8.20 27.14
N THR A 197 -24.24 -8.38 28.33
CA THR A 197 -24.22 -7.34 29.38
C THR A 197 -23.48 -6.08 28.95
N VAL A 198 -22.31 -6.22 28.30
CA VAL A 198 -21.51 -5.10 27.83
C VAL A 198 -22.25 -4.32 26.73
N GLY A 199 -22.92 -5.01 25.81
CA GLY A 199 -23.52 -4.37 24.64
C GLY A 199 -25.00 -3.97 24.79
N ARG A 200 -25.70 -4.39 25.86
CA ARG A 200 -27.15 -4.19 26.00
C ARG A 200 -27.60 -2.73 26.13
N ALA A 201 -26.67 -1.82 26.43
CA ALA A 201 -26.97 -0.41 26.56
C ALA A 201 -26.98 0.35 25.23
N ALA A 202 -26.52 -0.27 24.14
CA ALA A 202 -26.55 0.32 22.82
C ALA A 202 -27.86 -0.03 22.08
N ASP A 203 -28.28 0.86 21.17
CA ASP A 203 -29.47 0.61 20.33
C ASP A 203 -29.26 -0.56 19.38
N ASP A 204 -28.04 -0.76 18.88
CA ASP A 204 -27.66 -1.94 18.08
C ASP A 204 -27.27 -3.11 18.99
N ALA A 205 -27.99 -4.23 18.85
CA ALA A 205 -27.84 -5.38 19.70
C ALA A 205 -26.41 -5.97 19.66
N PRO A 206 -25.83 -6.35 20.82
CA PRO A 206 -24.53 -6.99 20.89
C PRO A 206 -24.52 -8.30 20.13
N ARG A 207 -23.36 -8.67 19.59
CA ARG A 207 -23.22 -9.89 18.81
C ARG A 207 -21.84 -10.54 18.88
N LEU A 208 -21.86 -11.86 18.80
CA LEU A 208 -20.66 -12.68 18.60
C LEU A 208 -20.66 -13.14 17.14
N VAL A 209 -19.53 -12.95 16.47
CA VAL A 209 -19.32 -13.43 15.10
C VAL A 209 -18.24 -14.50 15.12
N ASP A 210 -18.57 -15.71 14.71
CA ASP A 210 -17.64 -16.83 14.52
C ASP A 210 -17.44 -17.03 13.02
N LEU A 211 -16.20 -16.88 12.55
CA LEU A 211 -15.79 -17.13 11.17
C LEU A 211 -14.80 -18.28 11.14
N ARG A 212 -15.13 -19.34 10.37
CA ARG A 212 -14.27 -20.51 10.19
C ARG A 212 -13.94 -20.69 8.73
N TRP A 213 -12.64 -20.75 8.44
CA TRP A 213 -12.12 -20.93 7.10
C TRP A 213 -11.11 -22.08 7.08
N GLY A 214 -11.14 -22.87 5.99
CA GLY A 214 -10.34 -24.08 5.87
C GLY A 214 -11.10 -25.33 6.32
N THR A 215 -10.40 -26.45 6.38
CA THR A 215 -10.91 -27.76 6.83
C THR A 215 -10.42 -28.07 8.22
#